data_be8c9348abf31666cd3af734b89b8d37
#
_entry.id   be8c9348abf31666cd3af734b89b8d37
#
_cell.length_a   1.000
_cell.length_b   1.000
_cell.length_c   1.000
_cell.angle_alpha   90.00
_cell.angle_beta   90.00
_cell.angle_gamma   90.00
#
_symmetry.space_group_name_H-M   'P 1'
#
loop_
_entity.id
_entity.type
_entity.pdbx_description
1 polymer ?
#
loop_
_entity_poly.entity_id
_entity_poly.type
_entity_poly.pdbx_seq_one_letter_code
_entity_poly.pdbx_strand_id
1 'polypeptide(L)' 'MDRATIEPAIKLLLNEIHTRLTEATRIAKAAEACALAGSSAEGVSVSMDIEQLIYEADRLQGAAALLNRLSGG' A
#
# COMPACT_ATOMS: atom_id res chain seq x y z
N MET A 1 25.29 -6.72 -1.61
CA MET A 1 25.03 -6.38 -0.20
C MET A 1 24.75 -7.65 0.58
N ASP A 2 25.07 -7.65 1.85
CA ASP A 2 24.88 -8.80 2.72
C ASP A 2 23.40 -9.09 2.96
N ARG A 3 22.99 -10.33 2.72
CA ARG A 3 21.61 -10.79 2.89
C ARG A 3 21.11 -10.61 4.33
N ALA A 4 21.97 -10.89 5.29
CA ALA A 4 21.61 -10.77 6.71
C ALA A 4 21.30 -9.32 7.11
N THR A 5 21.92 -8.34 6.44
CA THR A 5 21.66 -6.92 6.67
C THR A 5 20.38 -6.47 5.96
N ILE A 6 20.12 -7.00 4.78
CA ILE A 6 18.99 -6.59 3.93
C ILE A 6 17.69 -7.24 4.36
N GLU A 7 17.73 -8.47 4.85
CA GLU A 7 16.53 -9.24 5.17
C GLU A 7 15.56 -8.50 6.11
N PRO A 8 16.03 -7.92 7.23
CA PRO A 8 15.12 -7.17 8.11
C PRO A 8 14.49 -5.96 7.42
N ALA A 9 15.25 -5.27 6.55
CA ALA A 9 14.74 -4.12 5.81
C ALA A 9 13.63 -4.55 4.83
N ILE A 10 13.82 -5.66 4.13
CA ILE A 10 12.79 -6.18 3.22
C ILE A 10 11.54 -6.54 3.98
N LYS A 11 11.68 -7.20 5.14
CA LYS A 11 10.52 -7.57 5.96
C LYS A 11 9.75 -6.34 6.41
N LEU A 12 10.45 -5.28 6.81
CA LEU A 12 9.81 -4.03 7.21
C LEU A 12 9.05 -3.40 6.04
N LEU A 13 9.66 -3.36 4.85
CA LEU A 13 8.99 -2.79 3.67
C LEU A 13 7.75 -3.58 3.29
N LEU A 14 7.79 -4.90 3.34
CA LEU A 14 6.63 -5.74 3.04
C LEU A 14 5.52 -5.52 4.06
N ASN A 15 5.87 -5.36 5.34
CA ASN A 15 4.89 -5.04 6.38
C ASN A 15 4.25 -3.67 6.13
N GLU A 16 5.03 -2.68 5.73
CA GLU A 16 4.52 -1.34 5.43
C GLU A 16 3.58 -1.34 4.22
N ILE A 17 3.87 -2.16 3.21
CA ILE A 17 2.98 -2.35 2.06
C ILE A 17 1.64 -2.90 2.54
N HIS A 18 1.68 -3.94 3.37
CA HIS A 18 0.47 -4.56 3.90
C HIS A 18 -0.37 -3.56 4.69
N THR A 19 0.27 -2.74 5.52
CA THR A 19 -0.41 -1.71 6.31
C THR A 19 -1.15 -0.72 5.42
N ARG A 20 -0.49 -0.23 4.35
CA ARG A 20 -1.11 0.75 3.45
C ARG A 20 -2.25 0.14 2.63
N LEU A 21 -2.10 -1.08 2.17
CA LEU A 21 -3.15 -1.74 1.40
C LEU A 21 -4.35 -2.10 2.28
N THR A 22 -4.11 -2.45 3.54
CA THR A 22 -5.19 -2.69 4.49
C THR A 22 -5.99 -1.39 4.72
N GLU A 23 -5.30 -0.27 4.88
CA GLU A 23 -5.96 1.03 5.04
C GLU A 23 -6.73 1.41 3.77
N ALA A 24 -6.14 1.19 2.58
CA ALA A 24 -6.82 1.45 1.32
C ALA A 24 -8.09 0.60 1.19
N THR A 25 -8.03 -0.66 1.61
CA THR A 25 -9.20 -1.55 1.60
C THR A 25 -10.30 -1.01 2.51
N ARG A 26 -9.94 -0.52 3.71
CA ARG A 26 -10.90 0.06 4.65
C ARG A 26 -11.60 1.26 4.02
N ILE A 27 -10.84 2.16 3.39
CA ILE A 27 -11.37 3.34 2.72
C ILE A 27 -12.27 2.93 1.55
N ALA A 28 -11.86 1.93 0.77
CA ALA A 28 -12.65 1.45 -0.36
C ALA A 28 -14.01 0.93 0.09
N LYS A 29 -14.06 0.20 1.21
CA LYS A 29 -15.32 -0.28 1.78
C LYS A 29 -16.22 0.86 2.20
N ALA A 30 -15.66 1.90 2.82
CA ALA A 30 -16.43 3.07 3.24
C ALA A 30 -16.98 3.82 2.02
N ALA A 31 -16.16 3.99 0.97
CA ALA A 31 -16.58 4.65 -0.27
C ALA A 31 -17.72 3.88 -0.94
N GLU A 32 -17.61 2.57 -1.01
CA GLU A 32 -18.65 1.71 -1.58
C GLU A 32 -19.94 1.84 -0.79
N ALA A 33 -19.85 1.85 0.54
CA ALA A 33 -21.02 2.00 1.40
C ALA A 33 -21.74 3.33 1.15
N CYS A 34 -21.00 4.42 0.93
CA CYS A 34 -21.59 5.72 0.58
C CYS A 34 -22.37 5.62 -0.73
N ALA A 35 -21.78 5.00 -1.75
CA ALA A 35 -22.42 4.84 -3.06
C ALA A 35 -23.68 3.99 -2.97
N LEU A 36 -23.62 2.87 -2.22
CA LEU A 36 -24.78 1.99 -2.03
C LEU A 36 -25.91 2.68 -1.27
N ALA A 37 -25.59 3.64 -0.42
CA ALA A 37 -26.57 4.44 0.30
C ALA A 37 -27.15 5.60 -0.53
N GLY A 38 -26.75 5.71 -1.81
CA GLY A 38 -27.27 6.74 -2.71
C GLY A 38 -26.39 7.97 -2.86
N SER A 39 -25.20 7.98 -2.26
CA SER A 39 -24.28 9.13 -2.29
C SER A 39 -23.02 8.80 -3.07
N SER A 40 -23.16 8.54 -4.38
CA SER A 40 -22.02 8.18 -5.23
C SER A 40 -20.95 9.26 -5.25
N ALA A 41 -21.34 10.54 -5.31
CA ALA A 41 -20.36 11.63 -5.31
C ALA A 41 -19.55 11.67 -4.02
N GLU A 42 -20.19 11.42 -2.87
CA GLU A 42 -19.50 11.34 -1.59
C GLU A 42 -18.57 10.12 -1.54
N GLY A 43 -19.03 9.00 -2.10
CA GLY A 43 -18.20 7.80 -2.21
C GLY A 43 -16.92 8.06 -2.98
N VAL A 44 -17.02 8.77 -4.11
CA VAL A 44 -15.83 9.14 -4.90
C VAL A 44 -14.92 10.06 -4.07
N SER A 45 -15.50 11.03 -3.36
CA SER A 45 -14.72 11.94 -2.52
C SER A 45 -13.95 11.18 -1.44
N VAL A 46 -14.59 10.22 -0.77
CA VAL A 46 -13.93 9.37 0.22
C VAL A 46 -12.81 8.55 -0.41
N SER A 47 -13.03 8.05 -1.63
CA SER A 47 -12.05 7.20 -2.32
C SER A 47 -10.77 7.94 -2.71
N MET A 48 -10.77 9.27 -2.72
CA MET A 48 -9.59 10.05 -3.13
C MET A 48 -8.38 9.79 -2.24
N ASP A 49 -8.59 9.42 -0.97
CA ASP A 49 -7.49 9.12 -0.06
C ASP A 49 -6.76 7.81 -0.43
N ILE A 50 -7.38 6.96 -1.26
CA ILE A 50 -6.78 5.70 -1.68
C ILE A 50 -5.55 5.96 -2.57
N GLU A 51 -5.59 7.00 -3.38
CA GLU A 51 -4.53 7.30 -4.35
C GLU A 51 -3.16 7.42 -3.68
N GLN A 52 -3.08 8.15 -2.56
CA GLN A 52 -1.83 8.33 -1.85
C GLN A 52 -1.31 7.01 -1.27
N LEU A 53 -2.22 6.18 -0.74
CA LEU A 53 -1.84 4.89 -0.17
C LEU A 53 -1.32 3.93 -1.24
N ILE A 54 -1.94 3.91 -2.41
CA ILE A 54 -1.47 3.09 -3.54
C ILE A 54 -0.11 3.58 -4.02
N TYR A 55 0.06 4.90 -4.12
CA TYR A 55 1.34 5.48 -4.51
C TYR A 55 2.46 5.06 -3.54
N GLU A 56 2.20 5.15 -2.22
CA GLU A 56 3.16 4.75 -1.21
C GLU A 56 3.47 3.26 -1.27
N ALA A 57 2.45 2.42 -1.45
CA ALA A 57 2.65 0.97 -1.56
C ALA A 57 3.49 0.63 -2.78
N ASP A 58 3.26 1.31 -3.91
CA ASP A 58 4.05 1.12 -5.12
C ASP A 58 5.53 1.46 -4.90
N ARG A 59 5.79 2.59 -4.24
CA ARG A 59 7.17 3.01 -3.96
C ARG A 59 7.86 2.04 -3.01
N LEU A 60 7.16 1.56 -2.00
CA LEU A 60 7.70 0.58 -1.06
C LEU A 60 8.00 -0.75 -1.74
N GLN A 61 7.13 -1.18 -2.65
CA GLN A 61 7.35 -2.40 -3.41
C GLN A 61 8.60 -2.28 -4.30
N GLY A 62 8.79 -1.13 -4.95
CA GLY A 62 9.98 -0.87 -5.75
C GLY A 62 11.26 -0.92 -4.92
N ALA A 63 11.22 -0.36 -3.71
CA ALA A 63 12.37 -0.39 -2.79
C ALA A 63 12.68 -1.82 -2.36
N ALA A 64 11.65 -2.61 -2.03
CA ALA A 64 11.84 -4.02 -1.63
C ALA A 64 12.47 -4.82 -2.78
N ALA A 65 11.97 -4.61 -4.00
CA ALA A 65 12.50 -5.29 -5.18
C ALA A 65 13.97 -4.92 -5.44
N LEU A 66 14.30 -3.64 -5.27
CA LEU A 66 15.69 -3.18 -5.44
C LEU A 66 16.61 -3.82 -4.41
N LEU A 67 16.21 -3.83 -3.14
CA LEU A 67 17.01 -4.44 -2.09
C LEU A 67 17.21 -5.92 -2.34
N ASN A 68 16.18 -6.60 -2.82
CA ASN A 68 16.29 -8.03 -3.14
C ASN A 68 17.31 -8.28 -4.24
N ARG A 69 17.31 -7.45 -5.29
CA ARG A 69 18.29 -7.56 -6.36
C ARG A 69 19.71 -7.27 -5.88
N LEU A 70 19.87 -6.27 -5.01
CA LEU A 70 21.18 -5.91 -4.48
C LEU A 70 21.76 -7.00 -3.58
N SER A 71 20.92 -7.86 -3.01
CA SER A 71 21.38 -8.98 -2.21
C SER A 71 21.72 -10.23 -3.03
N GLY A 72 21.56 -10.16 -4.35
CA GLY A 72 21.81 -11.28 -5.24
C GLY A 72 20.64 -12.23 -5.38
N GLY A 73 19.49 -11.86 -4.82
CA GLY A 73 18.28 -12.68 -4.87
C GLY A 73 17.36 -12.38 -6.08
#